data_4587b3d36e65591094614b96bb9356f1
#
_entry.id   4587b3d36e65591094614b96bb9356f1
#
_cell.length_a   1.000
_cell.length_b   1.000
_cell.length_c   1.000
_cell.angle_alpha   90.00
_cell.angle_beta   90.00
_cell.angle_gamma   90.00
#
_symmetry.space_group_name_H-M   'P 1'
#
loop_
_entity.id
_entity.type
_entity.pdbx_description
1 polymer ?
#
loop_
_entity_poly.entity_id
_entity_poly.type
_entity_poly.pdbx_seq_one_letter_code
_entity_poly.pdbx_strand_id
1 'polypeptide(L)'
;METPSFYPAPPVAPPLPSPEQQPPVPSPEQLQHAAEQLTRAVHVIFGEWTALRLAIENEWAGGGTRERALALLQRVRDGLLASAVVHRDELEDVLDNALVDDFNIEADDESPQEIAVLLCALHTEARAGVTKTADVLLARSAGKRTWVEVPPPPRQRGEDDSSDEDIDDDVNDGGGGGTSAMDEDMSGVPAAPEVDEDGFQMVSPRRGRGAKVVSGRQPAPQSMTE
;
A
#
# COMPACT_ATOMS: atom_id res chain seq x y z
N MET A 1 31.71 -68.31 -43.66
CA MET A 1 31.45 -67.91 -42.25
C MET A 1 31.18 -66.41 -42.26
N GLU A 2 29.89 -66.00 -42.34
CA GLU A 2 29.47 -64.62 -42.34
C GLU A 2 29.28 -64.20 -40.90
N THR A 3 29.95 -63.10 -40.50
CA THR A 3 29.80 -62.49 -39.18
C THR A 3 28.56 -61.56 -39.18
N PRO A 4 27.58 -61.70 -38.28
CA PRO A 4 26.45 -60.83 -38.28
C PRO A 4 26.91 -59.43 -37.76
N SER A 5 26.69 -58.41 -38.60
CA SER A 5 26.91 -57.00 -38.25
C SER A 5 25.79 -56.53 -37.31
N PHE A 6 26.16 -56.32 -36.10
CA PHE A 6 25.24 -55.76 -35.04
C PHE A 6 25.26 -54.22 -35.13
N TYR A 7 24.33 -53.64 -35.87
CA TYR A 7 24.09 -52.22 -35.84
C TYR A 7 23.16 -51.90 -34.66
N PRO A 8 23.59 -51.13 -33.66
CA PRO A 8 22.66 -50.66 -32.62
C PRO A 8 21.63 -49.73 -33.24
N ALA A 9 20.34 -49.93 -32.89
CA ALA A 9 19.26 -49.08 -33.32
C ALA A 9 19.48 -47.64 -32.80
N PRO A 10 19.15 -46.59 -33.59
CA PRO A 10 19.27 -45.21 -33.14
C PRO A 10 18.36 -44.96 -31.91
N PRO A 11 18.81 -44.10 -30.95
CA PRO A 11 17.99 -43.77 -29.78
C PRO A 11 16.65 -43.17 -30.23
N VAL A 12 15.57 -43.76 -29.74
CA VAL A 12 14.21 -43.26 -29.98
C VAL A 12 14.12 -41.90 -29.31
N ALA A 13 13.88 -40.86 -30.11
CA ALA A 13 13.64 -39.52 -29.59
C ALA A 13 12.45 -39.53 -28.58
N PRO A 14 12.52 -38.81 -27.47
CA PRO A 14 11.40 -38.72 -26.53
C PRO A 14 10.17 -38.18 -27.28
N PRO A 15 8.97 -38.71 -27.02
CA PRO A 15 7.74 -38.23 -27.62
C PRO A 15 7.57 -36.73 -27.33
N LEU A 16 7.24 -35.95 -28.37
CA LEU A 16 6.89 -34.54 -28.20
C LEU A 16 5.71 -34.44 -27.26
N PRO A 17 5.72 -33.47 -26.32
CA PRO A 17 4.61 -33.28 -25.41
C PRO A 17 3.32 -33.07 -26.20
N SER A 18 2.28 -33.82 -25.83
CA SER A 18 0.95 -33.74 -26.44
C SER A 18 0.42 -32.30 -26.32
N PRO A 19 -0.35 -31.79 -27.31
CA PRO A 19 -0.93 -30.42 -27.24
C PRO A 19 -1.83 -30.15 -26.03
N GLU A 20 -2.32 -31.16 -25.35
CA GLU A 20 -3.15 -31.07 -24.13
C GLU A 20 -2.36 -30.69 -22.87
N GLN A 21 -1.03 -30.64 -22.90
CA GLN A 21 -0.17 -30.28 -21.77
C GLN A 21 0.30 -28.81 -21.79
N GLN A 22 -0.11 -28.02 -22.78
CA GLN A 22 0.19 -26.60 -22.78
C GLN A 22 -0.77 -25.89 -21.79
N PRO A 23 -0.26 -25.06 -20.85
CA PRO A 23 -1.12 -24.27 -19.98
C PRO A 23 -2.06 -23.42 -20.86
N PRO A 24 -3.32 -23.27 -20.47
CA PRO A 24 -4.30 -22.49 -21.23
C PRO A 24 -3.77 -21.07 -21.44
N VAL A 25 -3.78 -20.62 -22.69
CA VAL A 25 -3.39 -19.24 -23.02
C VAL A 25 -4.43 -18.30 -22.40
N PRO A 26 -4.04 -17.33 -21.57
CA PRO A 26 -4.99 -16.45 -20.90
C PRO A 26 -5.77 -15.63 -21.94
N SER A 27 -7.05 -15.43 -21.68
CA SER A 27 -7.89 -14.57 -22.52
C SER A 27 -7.48 -13.09 -22.40
N PRO A 28 -7.78 -12.24 -23.40
CA PRO A 28 -7.52 -10.80 -23.32
C PRO A 28 -8.17 -10.15 -22.09
N GLU A 29 -9.36 -10.58 -21.70
CA GLU A 29 -10.06 -10.09 -20.51
C GLU A 29 -9.35 -10.47 -19.21
N GLN A 30 -8.81 -11.71 -19.13
CA GLN A 30 -8.01 -12.13 -17.99
C GLN A 30 -6.71 -11.32 -17.87
N LEU A 31 -6.04 -11.05 -18.99
CA LEU A 31 -4.83 -10.23 -19.01
C LEU A 31 -5.13 -8.78 -18.58
N GLN A 32 -6.22 -8.20 -19.07
CA GLN A 32 -6.63 -6.86 -18.68
C GLN A 32 -6.96 -6.79 -17.19
N HIS A 33 -7.76 -7.71 -16.69
CA HIS A 33 -8.08 -7.81 -15.26
C HIS A 33 -6.82 -7.97 -14.40
N ALA A 34 -5.89 -8.84 -14.82
CA ALA A 34 -4.64 -9.04 -14.10
C ALA A 34 -3.75 -7.79 -14.10
N ALA A 35 -3.69 -7.03 -15.20
CA ALA A 35 -2.98 -5.76 -15.27
C ALA A 35 -3.57 -4.69 -14.33
N GLU A 36 -4.90 -4.65 -14.20
CA GLU A 36 -5.59 -3.76 -13.26
C GLU A 36 -5.30 -4.14 -11.81
N GLN A 37 -5.34 -5.43 -11.48
CA GLN A 37 -4.99 -5.92 -10.15
C GLN A 37 -3.51 -5.69 -9.82
N LEU A 38 -2.60 -5.88 -10.79
CA LEU A 38 -1.19 -5.52 -10.65
C LEU A 38 -1.03 -4.04 -10.31
N THR A 39 -1.71 -3.14 -11.05
CA THR A 39 -1.69 -1.69 -10.79
C THR A 39 -2.10 -1.39 -9.36
N ARG A 40 -3.20 -1.97 -8.89
CA ARG A 40 -3.70 -1.78 -7.53
C ARG A 40 -2.72 -2.32 -6.47
N ALA A 41 -2.13 -3.49 -6.71
CA ALA A 41 -1.14 -4.09 -5.82
C ALA A 41 0.12 -3.21 -5.70
N VAL A 42 0.60 -2.61 -6.80
CA VAL A 42 1.72 -1.65 -6.77
C VAL A 42 1.39 -0.47 -5.86
N HIS A 43 0.17 0.11 -5.94
CA HIS A 43 -0.23 1.21 -5.07
C HIS A 43 -0.24 0.79 -3.58
N VAL A 44 -0.66 -0.44 -3.27
CA VAL A 44 -0.62 -0.98 -1.90
C VAL A 44 0.81 -1.12 -1.40
N ILE A 45 1.69 -1.73 -2.20
CA ILE A 45 3.09 -1.95 -1.83
C ILE A 45 3.77 -0.61 -1.52
N PHE A 46 3.67 0.36 -2.43
CA PHE A 46 4.26 1.69 -2.24
C PHE A 46 3.61 2.46 -1.09
N GLY A 47 2.30 2.30 -0.91
CA GLY A 47 1.57 2.94 0.18
C GLY A 47 1.94 2.39 1.57
N GLU A 48 2.31 1.11 1.66
CA GLU A 48 2.74 0.45 2.89
C GLU A 48 4.26 0.50 3.10
N TRP A 49 5.06 0.87 2.09
CA TRP A 49 6.51 0.93 2.20
C TRP A 49 6.96 1.98 3.22
N THR A 50 7.54 1.50 4.31
CA THR A 50 7.88 2.33 5.47
C THR A 50 8.88 3.43 5.14
N ALA A 51 9.92 3.14 4.33
CA ALA A 51 10.91 4.13 3.93
C ALA A 51 10.28 5.34 3.21
N LEU A 52 9.42 5.09 2.20
CA LEU A 52 8.72 6.16 1.49
C LEU A 52 7.73 6.91 2.37
N ARG A 53 7.01 6.20 3.24
CA ARG A 53 6.08 6.84 4.17
C ARG A 53 6.81 7.81 5.10
N LEU A 54 7.91 7.37 5.71
CA LEU A 54 8.73 8.22 6.58
C LEU A 54 9.35 9.39 5.82
N ALA A 55 9.82 9.17 4.58
CA ALA A 55 10.33 10.22 3.73
C ALA A 55 9.28 11.32 3.48
N ILE A 56 8.03 10.92 3.20
CA ILE A 56 6.92 11.84 2.94
C ILE A 56 6.50 12.57 4.22
N GLU A 57 6.37 11.85 5.35
CA GLU A 57 5.98 12.42 6.64
C GLU A 57 6.98 13.45 7.16
N ASN A 58 8.27 13.25 6.87
CA ASN A 58 9.36 14.13 7.32
C ASN A 58 9.93 15.04 6.23
N GLU A 59 9.36 15.02 5.02
CA GLU A 59 9.79 15.85 3.88
C GLU A 59 11.28 15.75 3.57
N TRP A 60 11.88 14.56 3.63
CA TRP A 60 13.34 14.37 3.49
C TRP A 60 13.91 14.84 2.14
N ALA A 61 13.09 14.87 1.09
CA ALA A 61 13.45 15.43 -0.21
C ALA A 61 12.98 16.90 -0.36
N GLY A 62 12.59 17.56 0.73
CA GLY A 62 12.04 18.91 0.73
C GLY A 62 10.58 18.99 0.27
N GLY A 63 10.09 20.22 0.02
CA GLY A 63 8.74 20.41 -0.51
C GLY A 63 8.61 19.73 -1.87
N GLY A 64 7.75 18.74 -2.01
CA GLY A 64 7.61 17.94 -3.23
C GLY A 64 8.01 16.46 -3.06
N THR A 65 8.35 16.04 -1.83
CA THR A 65 8.69 14.64 -1.53
C THR A 65 7.58 13.68 -1.96
N ARG A 66 6.31 14.05 -1.72
CA ARG A 66 5.15 13.25 -2.11
C ARG A 66 5.01 13.11 -3.63
N GLU A 67 5.24 14.18 -4.37
CA GLU A 67 5.22 14.18 -5.83
C GLU A 67 6.31 13.29 -6.42
N ARG A 68 7.51 13.29 -5.83
CA ARG A 68 8.60 12.38 -6.22
C ARG A 68 8.23 10.93 -5.95
N ALA A 69 7.62 10.64 -4.79
CA ALA A 69 7.16 9.30 -4.46
C ALA A 69 6.06 8.80 -5.43
N LEU A 70 5.15 9.68 -5.83
CA LEU A 70 4.15 9.37 -6.87
C LEU A 70 4.81 9.14 -8.24
N ALA A 71 5.80 9.93 -8.60
CA ALA A 71 6.55 9.76 -9.85
C ALA A 71 7.31 8.42 -9.89
N LEU A 72 7.93 8.02 -8.77
CA LEU A 72 8.58 6.71 -8.65
C LEU A 72 7.56 5.57 -8.81
N LEU A 73 6.43 5.63 -8.10
CA LEU A 73 5.34 4.66 -8.22
C LEU A 73 4.87 4.53 -9.67
N GLN A 74 4.62 5.65 -10.34
CA GLN A 74 4.18 5.67 -11.74
C GLN A 74 5.22 5.06 -12.67
N ARG A 75 6.49 5.43 -12.51
CA ARG A 75 7.61 4.88 -13.30
C ARG A 75 7.71 3.36 -13.17
N VAL A 76 7.62 2.83 -11.95
CA VAL A 76 7.67 1.38 -11.70
C VAL A 76 6.44 0.68 -12.27
N ARG A 77 5.24 1.21 -12.01
CA ARG A 77 3.98 0.67 -12.56
C ARG A 77 4.01 0.59 -14.08
N ASP A 78 4.39 1.68 -14.73
CA ASP A 78 4.39 1.77 -16.19
C ASP A 78 5.47 0.86 -16.79
N GLY A 79 6.63 0.75 -16.12
CA GLY A 79 7.67 -0.20 -16.49
C GLY A 79 7.20 -1.66 -16.42
N LEU A 80 6.49 -2.04 -15.34
CA LEU A 80 5.92 -3.37 -15.19
C LEU A 80 4.86 -3.69 -16.27
N LEU A 81 4.00 -2.72 -16.59
CA LEU A 81 2.95 -2.92 -17.59
C LEU A 81 3.50 -2.98 -19.03
N ALA A 82 4.55 -2.21 -19.32
CA ALA A 82 5.14 -2.15 -20.67
C ALA A 82 6.07 -3.32 -20.97
N SER A 83 6.74 -3.89 -19.95
CA SER A 83 7.78 -4.89 -20.14
C SER A 83 7.22 -6.30 -20.32
N ALA A 84 7.79 -7.05 -21.24
CA ALA A 84 7.48 -8.48 -21.40
C ALA A 84 8.16 -9.33 -20.32
N VAL A 85 9.36 -8.93 -19.91
CA VAL A 85 10.19 -9.57 -18.87
C VAL A 85 10.72 -8.49 -17.94
N VAL A 86 10.69 -8.75 -16.66
CA VAL A 86 11.23 -7.86 -15.63
C VAL A 86 12.24 -8.65 -14.80
N HIS A 87 13.45 -8.11 -14.66
CA HIS A 87 14.50 -8.71 -13.86
C HIS A 87 14.51 -8.10 -12.45
N ARG A 88 14.65 -8.97 -11.46
CA ARG A 88 14.66 -8.55 -10.05
C ARG A 88 15.75 -7.52 -9.78
N ASP A 89 16.96 -7.82 -10.26
CA ASP A 89 18.15 -7.01 -9.98
C ASP A 89 18.03 -5.60 -10.58
N GLU A 90 17.47 -5.48 -11.79
CA GLU A 90 17.19 -4.19 -12.43
C GLU A 90 16.14 -3.37 -11.64
N LEU A 91 15.13 -4.06 -11.11
CA LEU A 91 14.07 -3.41 -10.33
C LEU A 91 14.59 -2.99 -8.95
N GLU A 92 15.41 -3.81 -8.31
CA GLU A 92 16.11 -3.51 -7.07
C GLU A 92 16.98 -2.25 -7.25
N ASP A 93 17.83 -2.21 -8.28
CA ASP A 93 18.65 -1.05 -8.60
C ASP A 93 17.82 0.23 -8.81
N VAL A 94 16.66 0.14 -9.47
CA VAL A 94 15.76 1.27 -9.68
C VAL A 94 15.20 1.79 -8.35
N LEU A 95 14.84 0.89 -7.43
CA LEU A 95 14.30 1.25 -6.12
C LEU A 95 15.37 1.83 -5.21
N ASP A 96 16.56 1.22 -5.14
CA ASP A 96 17.68 1.70 -4.33
C ASP A 96 18.18 3.06 -4.80
N ASN A 97 18.44 3.21 -6.11
CA ASN A 97 18.87 4.49 -6.66
C ASN A 97 17.84 5.59 -6.41
N ALA A 98 16.53 5.28 -6.52
CA ALA A 98 15.50 6.26 -6.22
C ALA A 98 15.48 6.66 -4.74
N LEU A 99 15.69 5.73 -3.80
CA LEU A 99 15.77 6.07 -2.38
C LEU A 99 16.95 7.01 -2.09
N VAL A 100 18.11 6.75 -2.68
CA VAL A 100 19.31 7.57 -2.50
C VAL A 100 19.17 8.92 -3.20
N ASP A 101 18.84 8.92 -4.50
CA ASP A 101 18.88 10.12 -5.34
C ASP A 101 17.69 11.06 -5.09
N ASP A 102 16.49 10.48 -4.95
CA ASP A 102 15.25 11.25 -4.83
C ASP A 102 14.88 11.59 -3.38
N PHE A 103 15.30 10.75 -2.40
CA PHE A 103 14.84 10.88 -1.00
C PHE A 103 15.98 11.01 0.02
N ASN A 104 17.26 10.88 -0.38
CA ASN A 104 18.43 10.87 0.52
C ASN A 104 18.34 9.76 1.59
N ILE A 105 17.87 8.59 1.21
CA ILE A 105 17.70 7.42 2.10
C ILE A 105 18.69 6.35 1.66
N GLU A 106 19.49 5.85 2.59
CA GLU A 106 20.20 4.58 2.47
C GLU A 106 19.39 3.53 3.23
N ALA A 107 18.83 2.54 2.52
CA ALA A 107 18.05 1.47 3.13
C ALA A 107 18.97 0.31 3.51
N ASP A 108 19.21 0.13 4.81
CA ASP A 108 19.99 -1.00 5.34
C ASP A 108 19.12 -2.25 5.63
N ASP A 109 17.80 -2.17 5.36
CA ASP A 109 16.78 -3.14 5.78
C ASP A 109 16.38 -4.13 4.68
N GLU A 110 17.12 -4.20 3.56
CA GLU A 110 16.82 -5.05 2.39
C GLU A 110 15.39 -4.86 1.83
N SER A 111 14.66 -3.81 2.25
CA SER A 111 13.28 -3.58 1.80
C SER A 111 13.13 -3.35 0.29
N PRO A 112 14.06 -2.68 -0.41
CA PRO A 112 14.02 -2.59 -1.87
C PRO A 112 14.08 -3.95 -2.55
N GLN A 113 14.92 -4.86 -2.04
CA GLN A 113 15.06 -6.22 -2.55
C GLN A 113 13.78 -7.04 -2.35
N GLU A 114 13.17 -6.99 -1.16
CA GLU A 114 11.91 -7.69 -0.87
C GLU A 114 10.79 -7.18 -1.77
N ILE A 115 10.71 -5.87 -1.98
CA ILE A 115 9.73 -5.24 -2.87
C ILE A 115 9.98 -5.66 -4.32
N ALA A 116 11.23 -5.67 -4.79
CA ALA A 116 11.57 -6.10 -6.14
C ALA A 116 11.15 -7.56 -6.40
N VAL A 117 11.41 -8.47 -5.45
CA VAL A 117 10.94 -9.88 -5.53
C VAL A 117 9.42 -9.95 -5.65
N LEU A 118 8.70 -9.20 -4.81
CA LEU A 118 7.24 -9.20 -4.81
C LEU A 118 6.66 -8.64 -6.11
N LEU A 119 7.21 -7.54 -6.62
CA LEU A 119 6.80 -6.93 -7.89
C LEU A 119 7.07 -7.84 -9.10
N CYS A 120 8.21 -8.55 -9.12
CA CYS A 120 8.50 -9.55 -10.15
C CYS A 120 7.51 -10.73 -10.12
N ALA A 121 7.15 -11.21 -8.93
CA ALA A 121 6.14 -12.25 -8.78
C ALA A 121 4.77 -11.80 -9.31
N LEU A 122 4.33 -10.61 -8.92
CA LEU A 122 3.09 -9.99 -9.39
C LEU A 122 3.06 -9.79 -10.91
N HIS A 123 4.18 -9.32 -11.49
CA HIS A 123 4.32 -9.17 -12.94
C HIS A 123 4.19 -10.51 -13.64
N THR A 124 4.88 -11.54 -13.16
CA THR A 124 4.83 -12.89 -13.75
C THR A 124 3.42 -13.48 -13.70
N GLU A 125 2.73 -13.34 -12.56
CA GLU A 125 1.33 -13.75 -12.41
C GLU A 125 0.41 -12.98 -13.36
N ALA A 126 0.55 -11.66 -13.44
CA ALA A 126 -0.27 -10.82 -14.30
C ALA A 126 -0.10 -11.18 -15.79
N ARG A 127 1.12 -11.50 -16.23
CA ARG A 127 1.41 -11.98 -17.60
C ARG A 127 0.77 -13.33 -17.88
N ALA A 128 0.56 -14.15 -16.87
CA ALA A 128 -0.16 -15.42 -16.96
C ALA A 128 -1.69 -15.27 -16.78
N GLY A 129 -2.21 -14.06 -16.62
CA GLY A 129 -3.63 -13.80 -16.34
C GLY A 129 -4.08 -14.22 -14.94
N VAL A 130 -3.14 -14.35 -14.00
CA VAL A 130 -3.38 -14.78 -12.61
C VAL A 130 -3.28 -13.58 -11.68
N THR A 131 -4.14 -13.51 -10.65
CA THR A 131 -4.22 -12.37 -9.72
C THR A 131 -4.02 -12.76 -8.25
N LYS A 132 -3.65 -14.02 -8.00
CA LYS A 132 -3.64 -14.61 -6.65
C LYS A 132 -2.85 -13.78 -5.62
N THR A 133 -1.62 -13.39 -5.92
CA THR A 133 -0.79 -12.61 -5.00
C THR A 133 -1.33 -11.19 -4.85
N ALA A 134 -1.81 -10.57 -5.94
CA ALA A 134 -2.44 -9.26 -5.89
C ALA A 134 -3.70 -9.26 -5.01
N ASP A 135 -4.57 -10.26 -5.15
CA ASP A 135 -5.81 -10.37 -4.38
C ASP A 135 -5.52 -10.52 -2.89
N VAL A 136 -4.51 -11.32 -2.51
CA VAL A 136 -4.09 -11.47 -1.10
C VAL A 136 -3.59 -10.15 -0.53
N LEU A 137 -2.76 -9.40 -1.28
CA LEU A 137 -2.25 -8.10 -0.85
C LEU A 137 -3.37 -7.09 -0.67
N LEU A 138 -4.27 -7.00 -1.64
CA LEU A 138 -5.41 -6.09 -1.60
C LEU A 138 -6.36 -6.39 -0.45
N ALA A 139 -6.64 -7.67 -0.18
CA ALA A 139 -7.46 -8.09 0.95
C ALA A 139 -6.82 -7.72 2.30
N ARG A 140 -5.48 -7.91 2.42
CA ARG A 140 -4.75 -7.59 3.66
C ARG A 140 -4.67 -6.08 3.92
N SER A 141 -4.64 -5.27 2.89
CA SER A 141 -4.54 -3.80 2.99
C SER A 141 -5.91 -3.11 3.05
N ALA A 142 -7.01 -3.86 2.90
CA ALA A 142 -8.35 -3.31 2.94
C ALA A 142 -8.61 -2.54 4.24
N GLY A 143 -8.99 -1.27 4.12
CA GLY A 143 -9.25 -0.38 5.26
C GLY A 143 -8.03 0.29 5.88
N LYS A 144 -6.82 -0.02 5.45
CA LYS A 144 -5.63 0.71 5.87
C LYS A 144 -5.56 2.06 5.17
N ARG A 145 -5.19 3.10 5.93
CA ARG A 145 -4.90 4.41 5.35
C ARG A 145 -3.45 4.45 4.90
N THR A 146 -3.24 4.71 3.62
CA THR A 146 -1.92 4.88 3.02
C THR A 146 -1.77 6.31 2.49
N TRP A 147 -0.53 6.74 2.26
CA TRP A 147 -0.24 8.06 1.71
C TRP A 147 -0.67 8.21 0.23
N VAL A 148 -0.90 7.09 -0.44
CA VAL A 148 -1.38 7.02 -1.83
C VAL A 148 -2.73 6.31 -1.88
N GLU A 149 -3.61 6.79 -2.75
CA GLU A 149 -4.92 6.18 -2.96
C GLU A 149 -4.80 4.96 -3.88
N VAL A 150 -5.38 3.83 -3.43
CA VAL A 150 -5.45 2.62 -4.26
C VAL A 150 -6.62 2.77 -5.23
N PRO A 151 -6.40 2.60 -6.54
CA PRO A 151 -7.48 2.68 -7.52
C PRO A 151 -8.64 1.74 -7.17
N PRO A 152 -9.90 2.15 -7.39
CA PRO A 152 -11.05 1.29 -7.14
C PRO A 152 -10.99 0.02 -8.01
N PRO A 153 -11.63 -1.06 -7.61
CA PRO A 153 -11.72 -2.26 -8.43
C PRO A 153 -12.43 -1.93 -9.76
N PRO A 154 -12.04 -2.60 -10.84
CA PRO A 154 -12.72 -2.46 -12.11
C PRO A 154 -14.22 -2.77 -11.93
N ARG A 155 -15.07 -1.89 -12.43
CA ARG A 155 -16.52 -2.14 -12.42
C ARG A 155 -16.76 -3.33 -13.32
N GLN A 156 -17.17 -4.46 -12.73
CA GLN A 156 -17.72 -5.56 -13.50
C GLN A 156 -18.93 -4.97 -14.22
N ARG A 157 -18.90 -4.97 -15.53
CA ARG A 157 -20.01 -4.55 -16.37
C ARG A 157 -21.10 -5.62 -16.24
N GLY A 158 -21.79 -5.60 -15.08
CA GLY A 158 -23.03 -6.34 -14.87
C GLY A 158 -24.11 -5.62 -15.68
N GLU A 159 -24.71 -6.35 -16.59
CA GLU A 159 -25.96 -6.05 -17.21
C GLU A 159 -27.04 -6.05 -16.10
N ASP A 160 -27.28 -4.89 -15.48
CA ASP A 160 -28.51 -4.55 -14.74
C ASP A 160 -28.29 -3.23 -14.02
N ASP A 161 -28.42 -2.14 -14.76
CA ASP A 161 -28.75 -0.85 -14.14
C ASP A 161 -29.89 -0.21 -14.93
N SER A 162 -31.07 -0.79 -14.71
CA SER A 162 -32.35 -0.14 -14.89
C SER A 162 -32.89 0.16 -13.50
N SER A 163 -32.41 1.23 -12.92
CA SER A 163 -33.06 1.91 -11.82
C SER A 163 -33.18 3.37 -12.18
N ASP A 164 -34.23 3.67 -12.95
CA ASP A 164 -34.92 4.93 -12.93
C ASP A 164 -35.33 5.18 -11.47
N GLU A 165 -34.67 6.05 -10.77
CA GLU A 165 -35.19 6.70 -9.58
C GLU A 165 -35.49 8.15 -9.95
N ASP A 166 -36.76 8.37 -10.34
CA ASP A 166 -37.42 9.65 -10.34
C ASP A 166 -37.20 10.36 -9.01
N ILE A 167 -36.37 11.38 -8.99
CA ILE A 167 -36.31 12.33 -7.88
C ILE A 167 -37.41 13.34 -8.10
N ASP A 168 -38.55 13.10 -7.44
CA ASP A 168 -39.62 14.10 -7.28
C ASP A 168 -39.03 15.30 -6.52
N ASP A 169 -38.97 16.39 -7.25
CA ASP A 169 -38.67 17.75 -6.79
C ASP A 169 -39.88 18.26 -5.99
N ASP A 170 -39.91 18.07 -4.67
CA ASP A 170 -40.94 18.65 -3.82
C ASP A 170 -40.42 19.95 -3.22
N VAL A 171 -40.76 21.01 -3.92
CA VAL A 171 -40.60 22.40 -3.49
C VAL A 171 -41.60 22.65 -2.35
N ASN A 172 -41.13 22.65 -1.11
CA ASN A 172 -41.93 23.23 -0.01
C ASN A 172 -41.44 24.62 0.37
N ASP A 173 -42.13 25.57 -0.22
CA ASP A 173 -42.21 26.97 0.21
C ASP A 173 -43.01 27.08 1.50
N GLY A 174 -42.49 27.72 2.52
CA GLY A 174 -43.20 27.93 3.78
C GLY A 174 -42.49 28.85 4.75
N GLY A 175 -42.73 30.14 4.55
CA GLY A 175 -42.24 31.23 5.37
C GLY A 175 -42.75 31.24 6.82
N GLY A 176 -42.14 32.06 7.64
CA GLY A 176 -42.66 32.41 8.97
C GLY A 176 -41.60 32.96 9.91
N GLY A 177 -41.59 34.24 10.05
CA GLY A 177 -40.76 35.08 10.91
C GLY A 177 -40.95 34.83 12.41
N GLY A 178 -40.03 35.37 13.15
CA GLY A 178 -40.07 35.37 14.62
C GLY A 178 -38.85 36.04 15.21
N THR A 179 -38.92 37.33 15.38
CA THR A 179 -38.01 38.16 16.22
C THR A 179 -38.13 37.78 17.67
N SER A 180 -37.02 37.68 18.41
CA SER A 180 -36.87 38.29 19.76
C SER A 180 -35.47 37.95 20.33
N ALA A 181 -34.72 38.99 20.52
CA ALA A 181 -34.17 39.52 21.79
C ALA A 181 -33.16 38.67 22.58
N MET A 182 -31.95 39.20 22.59
CA MET A 182 -31.08 39.47 23.74
C MET A 182 -31.01 38.44 24.86
N ASP A 183 -29.82 37.84 25.02
CA ASP A 183 -29.14 37.86 26.30
C ASP A 183 -27.63 37.78 26.10
N GLU A 184 -26.95 38.77 26.68
CA GLU A 184 -25.50 38.85 26.78
C GLU A 184 -25.06 37.98 27.96
N ASP A 185 -24.17 36.98 27.73
CA ASP A 185 -23.27 36.54 28.79
C ASP A 185 -21.83 36.51 28.27
N MET A 186 -21.13 37.54 28.60
CA MET A 186 -19.70 37.71 28.52
C MET A 186 -19.05 36.91 29.61
N SER A 187 -18.39 35.79 29.37
CA SER A 187 -17.21 35.37 30.15
C SER A 187 -16.60 34.10 29.61
N GLY A 188 -15.45 34.25 28.99
CA GLY A 188 -14.63 33.09 28.60
C GLY A 188 -13.55 33.40 27.56
N VAL A 189 -12.83 34.50 27.77
CA VAL A 189 -11.58 34.74 27.03
C VAL A 189 -10.57 33.68 27.48
N PRO A 190 -10.06 32.81 26.62
CA PRO A 190 -8.93 31.94 27.00
C PRO A 190 -7.72 32.85 27.24
N ALA A 191 -7.14 32.77 28.44
CA ALA A 191 -5.91 33.45 28.78
C ALA A 191 -4.81 33.09 27.81
N ALA A 192 -4.10 34.10 27.32
CA ALA A 192 -2.92 33.93 26.49
C ALA A 192 -1.87 33.10 27.28
N PRO A 193 -1.13 32.23 26.61
CA PRO A 193 -0.08 31.45 27.25
C PRO A 193 1.01 32.37 27.79
N GLU A 194 1.36 32.22 29.06
CA GLU A 194 2.50 32.89 29.65
C GLU A 194 3.78 32.31 29.07
N VAL A 195 4.58 33.19 28.41
CA VAL A 195 5.88 32.90 27.90
C VAL A 195 6.91 33.49 28.84
N ASP A 196 7.89 32.70 29.31
CA ASP A 196 8.96 33.21 30.15
C ASP A 196 9.96 34.05 29.37
N GLU A 197 10.89 34.71 30.08
CA GLU A 197 11.87 35.66 29.50
C GLU A 197 12.82 35.00 28.50
N ASP A 198 12.89 33.67 28.46
CA ASP A 198 13.70 32.87 27.55
C ASP A 198 12.90 32.35 26.34
N GLY A 199 11.61 32.70 26.22
CA GLY A 199 10.77 32.35 25.08
C GLY A 199 10.19 30.93 25.10
N PHE A 200 10.22 30.23 26.23
CA PHE A 200 9.64 28.89 26.39
C PHE A 200 8.22 28.94 26.95
N GLN A 201 7.33 28.18 26.30
CA GLN A 201 5.94 28.05 26.68
C GLN A 201 5.77 26.94 27.75
N MET A 202 5.33 27.32 28.94
CA MET A 202 5.07 26.36 30.01
C MET A 202 3.85 25.49 29.70
N VAL A 203 4.07 24.21 29.38
CA VAL A 203 2.99 23.24 29.16
C VAL A 203 2.52 22.70 30.50
N SER A 204 1.37 23.15 30.97
CA SER A 204 0.74 22.60 32.17
C SER A 204 0.28 21.15 31.91
N PRO A 205 0.62 20.17 32.77
CA PRO A 205 0.15 18.81 32.60
C PRO A 205 -1.37 18.75 32.82
N ARG A 206 -2.12 18.29 31.81
CA ARG A 206 -3.54 17.99 31.93
C ARG A 206 -3.75 16.97 33.05
N ARG A 207 -4.39 17.37 34.12
CA ARG A 207 -4.88 16.48 35.18
C ARG A 207 -5.84 15.44 34.58
N GLY A 208 -5.31 14.24 34.31
CA GLY A 208 -6.11 13.05 33.99
C GLY A 208 -6.90 12.64 35.23
N ARG A 209 -8.21 12.51 35.10
CA ARG A 209 -9.12 11.94 36.09
C ARG A 209 -8.73 10.49 36.39
N GLY A 210 -8.37 10.22 37.66
CA GLY A 210 -8.70 9.00 38.38
C GLY A 210 -8.18 7.69 37.87
N ALA A 211 -7.00 7.26 38.34
CA ALA A 211 -6.68 5.84 38.47
C ALA A 211 -6.48 5.52 39.95
N LYS A 212 -7.29 4.61 40.43
CA LYS A 212 -7.43 4.05 41.75
C LYS A 212 -6.11 3.41 42.21
N VAL A 213 -5.52 3.89 43.29
CA VAL A 213 -4.33 3.29 43.91
C VAL A 213 -4.73 1.96 44.54
N VAL A 214 -4.15 0.86 44.05
CA VAL A 214 -4.14 -0.42 44.75
C VAL A 214 -2.82 -0.52 45.49
N SER A 215 -2.91 -0.38 46.82
CA SER A 215 -1.86 -0.65 47.80
C SER A 215 -1.56 -2.16 47.79
N GLY A 216 -0.32 -2.56 47.66
CA GLY A 216 0.05 -3.95 47.67
C GLY A 216 1.55 -4.21 47.86
N ARG A 217 1.98 -4.24 49.11
CA ARG A 217 2.96 -5.17 49.67
C ARG A 217 4.42 -5.07 49.23
N GLN A 218 5.25 -4.52 50.09
CA GLN A 218 6.71 -4.64 50.13
C GLN A 218 7.15 -6.11 50.37
N PRO A 219 8.18 -6.63 49.75
CA PRO A 219 8.95 -7.77 50.24
C PRO A 219 10.12 -7.27 51.10
N ALA A 220 10.35 -7.99 52.23
CA ALA A 220 11.38 -7.78 53.20
C ALA A 220 12.80 -8.07 52.64
N PRO A 221 13.88 -7.50 53.30
CA PRO A 221 15.25 -7.72 52.88
C PRO A 221 15.75 -9.09 53.39
N GLN A 222 16.39 -9.84 52.46
CA GLN A 222 17.13 -11.03 52.87
C GLN A 222 18.55 -10.64 53.23
N SER A 223 18.89 -11.00 54.48
CA SER A 223 20.18 -10.88 55.10
C SER A 223 21.21 -11.78 54.40
N MET A 224 22.37 -11.20 54.10
CA MET A 224 23.65 -11.93 53.86
C MET A 224 24.08 -12.67 55.12
N THR A 225 24.51 -13.90 54.94
CA THR A 225 25.49 -14.58 55.81
C THR A 225 26.40 -15.47 54.96
N GLU A 226 27.69 -15.18 55.08
CA GLU A 226 28.92 -15.95 54.89
C GLU A 226 29.05 -16.95 53.73
#